data_0619c7f4eaec6f7aa4c068b9b020436d
#
_entry.id   0619c7f4eaec6f7aa4c068b9b020436d
#
_cell.length_a   1.000
_cell.length_b   1.000
_cell.length_c   1.000
_cell.angle_alpha   90.00
_cell.angle_beta   90.00
_cell.angle_gamma   90.00
#
_symmetry.space_group_name_H-M   'P 1'
#
loop_
_entity.id
_entity.type
_entity.pdbx_description
1 polymer ?
#
loop_
_entity_poly.entity_id
_entity_poly.type
_entity_poly.pdbx_seq_one_letter_code
_entity_poly.pdbx_strand_id
1 'polypeptide(L)'
;PQRISPNSSSEILSFNNSIKSSVNSIVNISAKRSVNTNIDNLPMQMFDDPFFRKFFGEEFSNQFKQNRVQRSLGSGVIVTKDGYIVTNNHVVENADEISVTIGDDPTEYTAKLIGKDSDSDIAVIKIDSSKPLTPIKLGDSNSLLIGDITFAIGNPFGVGNTVTMGIISALNKDKVGINKYENYIQTDASINPGNS
;
A
#
# COMPACT_ATOMS: atom_id res chain seq x y z
N PRO A 1 -5.10 30.68 15.42
CA PRO A 1 -4.06 29.82 14.86
C PRO A 1 -2.80 30.66 14.63
N GLN A 2 -1.69 30.21 15.25
CA GLN A 2 -0.40 30.86 15.05
C GLN A 2 0.23 30.30 13.76
N ARG A 3 0.57 31.16 12.81
CA ARG A 3 1.32 30.78 11.61
C ARG A 3 2.79 30.69 12.00
N ILE A 4 3.43 29.55 11.72
CA ILE A 4 4.85 29.32 11.95
C ILE A 4 5.57 29.57 10.63
N SER A 5 6.55 30.48 10.64
CA SER A 5 7.49 30.67 9.53
C SER A 5 8.89 30.36 10.01
N PRO A 6 9.77 29.76 9.20
CA PRO A 6 11.16 29.57 9.56
C PRO A 6 11.83 30.96 9.80
N ASN A 7 12.52 31.07 10.93
CA ASN A 7 13.13 32.34 11.35
C ASN A 7 14.54 32.54 10.76
N SER A 8 15.08 31.52 10.10
CA SER A 8 16.40 31.58 9.45
C SER A 8 16.43 30.69 8.20
N SER A 9 17.39 30.90 7.32
CA SER A 9 17.64 30.05 6.14
C SER A 9 18.16 28.66 6.49
N SER A 10 18.50 28.39 7.75
CA SER A 10 18.88 27.07 8.26
C SER A 10 17.70 26.24 8.78
N GLU A 11 16.51 26.84 8.86
CA GLU A 11 15.29 26.16 9.33
C GLU A 11 14.48 25.64 8.14
N ILE A 12 14.08 24.37 8.21
CA ILE A 12 13.24 23.72 7.21
C ILE A 12 11.94 23.28 7.87
N LEU A 13 10.80 23.69 7.30
CA LEU A 13 9.51 23.14 7.67
C LEU A 13 9.45 21.68 7.19
N SER A 14 9.37 20.73 8.12
CA SER A 14 9.42 19.31 7.81
C SER A 14 8.44 18.50 8.65
N PHE A 15 7.74 17.55 8.02
CA PHE A 15 6.89 16.56 8.67
C PHE A 15 7.60 15.21 8.89
N ASN A 16 8.91 15.14 8.64
CA ASN A 16 9.68 13.90 8.75
C ASN A 16 9.48 13.21 10.11
N ASN A 17 9.55 13.94 11.22
CA ASN A 17 9.36 13.37 12.55
C ASN A 17 7.96 12.81 12.77
N SER A 18 6.95 13.40 12.14
CA SER A 18 5.55 12.95 12.28
C SER A 18 5.28 11.64 11.53
N ILE A 19 5.92 11.46 10.36
CA ILE A 19 5.70 10.30 9.51
C ILE A 19 6.66 9.14 9.77
N LYS A 20 7.82 9.40 10.39
CA LYS A 20 8.89 8.42 10.59
C LYS A 20 8.44 7.11 11.24
N SER A 21 7.61 7.19 12.26
CA SER A 21 7.10 5.99 12.95
C SER A 21 6.15 5.20 12.05
N SER A 22 5.32 5.88 11.27
CA SER A 22 4.34 5.25 10.37
C SER A 22 5.02 4.56 9.19
N VAL A 23 6.07 5.16 8.63
CA VAL A 23 6.87 4.57 7.54
C VAL A 23 7.41 3.19 7.92
N ASN A 24 7.84 2.99 9.16
CA ASN A 24 8.36 1.71 9.64
C ASN A 24 7.29 0.61 9.78
N SER A 25 6.02 0.98 9.71
CA SER A 25 4.90 0.03 9.76
C SER A 25 4.40 -0.37 8.37
N ILE A 26 4.91 0.26 7.31
CA ILE A 26 4.52 -0.03 5.93
C ILE A 26 5.40 -1.13 5.36
N VAL A 27 4.76 -2.06 4.67
CA VAL A 27 5.42 -3.21 4.04
C VAL A 27 5.09 -3.29 2.56
N ASN A 28 5.99 -3.88 1.79
CA ASN A 28 5.70 -4.32 0.43
C ASN A 28 5.14 -5.74 0.46
N ILE A 29 4.14 -5.99 -0.37
CA ILE A 29 3.52 -7.30 -0.56
C ILE A 29 3.70 -7.73 -2.01
N SER A 30 4.22 -8.93 -2.21
CA SER A 30 4.26 -9.60 -3.51
C SER A 30 3.43 -10.88 -3.43
N ALA A 31 2.40 -10.95 -4.23
CA ALA A 31 1.53 -12.11 -4.34
C ALA A 31 1.74 -12.78 -5.70
N LYS A 32 2.03 -14.09 -5.71
CA LYS A 32 2.28 -14.87 -6.91
C LYS A 32 1.13 -15.83 -7.15
N ARG A 33 0.71 -15.95 -8.40
CA ARG A 33 -0.27 -16.93 -8.86
C ARG A 33 0.33 -17.74 -10.00
N SER A 34 0.28 -19.07 -9.89
CA SER A 34 0.65 -19.98 -10.96
C SER A 34 -0.51 -20.06 -11.96
N VAL A 35 -0.27 -19.67 -13.21
CA VAL A 35 -1.29 -19.74 -14.26
C VAL A 35 -1.14 -21.08 -14.99
N ASN A 36 -2.03 -22.01 -14.75
CA ASN A 36 -2.16 -23.20 -15.58
C ASN A 36 -2.77 -22.81 -16.95
N THR A 37 -2.06 -23.10 -18.02
CA THR A 37 -2.32 -22.69 -19.42
C THR A 37 -3.55 -23.38 -20.01
N ASN A 38 -4.76 -23.03 -19.60
CA ASN A 38 -5.97 -23.44 -20.34
C ASN A 38 -7.09 -22.39 -20.33
N ILE A 39 -6.82 -21.12 -20.14
CA ILE A 39 -7.86 -20.08 -20.22
C ILE A 39 -7.33 -18.85 -20.92
N ASP A 40 -7.77 -18.65 -22.16
CA ASP A 40 -7.82 -17.38 -22.84
C ASP A 40 -8.70 -16.40 -22.04
N ASN A 41 -8.23 -15.19 -21.80
CA ASN A 41 -8.85 -14.02 -21.17
C ASN A 41 -8.40 -13.74 -19.73
N LEU A 42 -7.22 -13.09 -19.61
CA LEU A 42 -6.83 -12.38 -18.41
C LEU A 42 -6.78 -10.86 -18.67
N PRO A 43 -7.22 -10.02 -17.71
CA PRO A 43 -7.07 -8.58 -17.85
C PRO A 43 -5.59 -8.19 -17.74
N MET A 44 -4.92 -8.12 -18.89
CA MET A 44 -3.55 -7.60 -19.07
C MET A 44 -3.46 -6.07 -18.83
N GLN A 45 -4.51 -5.44 -18.33
CA GLN A 45 -4.63 -3.98 -18.27
C GLN A 45 -3.64 -3.30 -17.34
N MET A 46 -3.15 -3.99 -16.29
CA MET A 46 -2.23 -3.39 -15.32
C MET A 46 -0.80 -3.26 -15.87
N PHE A 47 -0.39 -4.17 -16.78
CA PHE A 47 0.94 -4.16 -17.40
C PHE A 47 0.98 -3.39 -18.73
N ASP A 48 -0.17 -3.04 -19.27
CA ASP A 48 -0.30 -2.20 -20.46
C ASP A 48 -0.42 -0.71 -20.11
N ASP A 49 -0.38 -0.36 -18.83
CA ASP A 49 -0.36 1.04 -18.39
C ASP A 49 0.91 1.72 -18.94
N PRO A 50 0.76 2.79 -19.76
CA PRO A 50 1.89 3.53 -20.31
C PRO A 50 2.85 4.08 -19.25
N PHE A 51 2.36 4.33 -18.04
CA PHE A 51 3.15 4.81 -16.91
C PHE A 51 4.06 3.71 -16.36
N PHE A 52 3.52 2.48 -16.23
CA PHE A 52 4.31 1.33 -15.77
C PHE A 52 5.46 1.02 -16.74
N ARG A 53 5.19 1.01 -18.07
CA ARG A 53 6.21 0.83 -19.10
C ARG A 53 7.28 1.92 -19.08
N LYS A 54 6.89 3.17 -18.87
CA LYS A 54 7.80 4.31 -18.88
C LYS A 54 8.73 4.34 -17.67
N PHE A 55 8.26 3.83 -16.52
CA PHE A 55 9.01 3.87 -15.26
C PHE A 55 9.95 2.65 -15.09
N PHE A 56 9.55 1.48 -15.57
CA PHE A 56 10.30 0.22 -15.39
C PHE A 56 11.00 -0.29 -16.64
N GLY A 57 10.82 0.36 -17.78
CA GLY A 57 11.42 -0.03 -19.07
C GLY A 57 10.76 -1.25 -19.73
N GLU A 58 10.89 -1.34 -21.05
CA GLU A 58 10.32 -2.44 -21.84
C GLU A 58 10.93 -3.80 -21.49
N GLU A 59 12.19 -3.82 -21.08
CA GLU A 59 12.92 -5.04 -20.73
C GLU A 59 12.34 -5.70 -19.45
N PHE A 60 12.00 -4.92 -18.44
CA PHE A 60 11.36 -5.40 -17.22
C PHE A 60 9.95 -5.94 -17.51
N SER A 61 9.17 -5.22 -18.33
CA SER A 61 7.84 -5.66 -18.78
C SER A 61 7.90 -6.97 -19.56
N ASN A 62 8.92 -7.17 -20.40
CA ASN A 62 9.08 -8.39 -21.20
C ASN A 62 9.55 -9.59 -20.38
N GLN A 63 10.35 -9.38 -19.32
CA GLN A 63 10.79 -10.44 -18.43
C GLN A 63 9.63 -11.00 -17.58
N PHE A 64 8.64 -10.17 -17.24
CA PHE A 64 7.40 -10.61 -16.59
C PHE A 64 6.47 -11.38 -17.53
N LYS A 65 6.45 -11.06 -18.81
CA LYS A 65 5.64 -11.77 -19.82
C LYS A 65 6.14 -13.19 -20.13
N GLN A 66 7.44 -13.46 -19.92
CA GLN A 66 8.02 -14.78 -20.18
C GLN A 66 7.86 -15.78 -19.04
N ASN A 67 7.66 -15.34 -17.80
CA ASN A 67 7.41 -16.22 -16.67
C ASN A 67 5.89 -16.43 -16.49
N ARG A 68 5.46 -17.68 -16.58
CA ARG A 68 4.07 -18.15 -16.37
C ARG A 68 3.53 -17.92 -14.94
N VAL A 69 4.05 -16.92 -14.24
CA VAL A 69 3.68 -16.54 -12.87
C VAL A 69 3.16 -15.12 -12.89
N GLN A 70 1.89 -14.96 -12.63
CA GLN A 70 1.31 -13.63 -12.44
C GLN A 70 1.70 -13.13 -11.04
N ARG A 71 2.25 -11.91 -10.98
CA ARG A 71 2.58 -11.25 -9.71
C ARG A 71 1.68 -10.04 -9.52
N SER A 72 1.09 -9.94 -8.35
CA SER A 72 0.46 -8.72 -7.85
C SER A 72 1.40 -8.08 -6.84
N LEU A 73 1.54 -6.77 -6.90
CA LEU A 73 2.36 -5.98 -6.00
C LEU A 73 1.48 -4.95 -5.31
N GLY A 74 1.70 -4.75 -4.02
CA GLY A 74 0.94 -3.79 -3.24
C GLY A 74 1.62 -3.45 -1.93
N SER A 75 0.97 -2.61 -1.15
CA SER A 75 1.42 -2.23 0.18
C SER A 75 0.53 -2.86 1.25
N GLY A 76 1.09 -3.00 2.44
CA GLY A 76 0.37 -3.40 3.64
C GLY A 76 0.82 -2.63 4.86
N VAL A 77 0.06 -2.75 5.93
CA VAL A 77 0.31 -2.07 7.20
C VAL A 77 0.40 -3.09 8.33
N ILE A 78 1.51 -3.11 9.06
CA ILE A 78 1.66 -3.92 10.27
C ILE A 78 0.76 -3.37 11.36
N VAL A 79 -0.17 -4.18 11.88
CA VAL A 79 -1.13 -3.77 12.90
C VAL A 79 -0.86 -4.37 14.27
N THR A 80 -0.02 -5.42 14.35
CA THR A 80 0.34 -6.06 15.63
C THR A 80 1.82 -6.41 15.69
N LYS A 81 2.38 -6.51 16.91
CA LYS A 81 3.78 -6.90 17.14
C LYS A 81 4.09 -8.34 16.75
N ASP A 82 3.10 -9.20 16.72
CA ASP A 82 3.21 -10.62 16.34
C ASP A 82 3.02 -10.86 14.85
N GLY A 83 2.87 -9.78 14.03
CA GLY A 83 3.01 -9.84 12.58
C GLY A 83 1.71 -9.92 11.77
N TYR A 84 0.57 -9.48 12.31
CA TYR A 84 -0.62 -9.26 11.51
C TYR A 84 -0.47 -7.99 10.68
N ILE A 85 -0.85 -8.10 9.40
CA ILE A 85 -0.75 -7.04 8.39
C ILE A 85 -2.10 -6.91 7.71
N VAL A 86 -2.58 -5.68 7.56
CA VAL A 86 -3.77 -5.34 6.77
C VAL A 86 -3.33 -4.87 5.38
N THR A 87 -4.03 -5.35 4.37
CA THR A 87 -3.85 -4.95 2.96
C THR A 87 -5.19 -5.00 2.22
N ASN A 88 -5.20 -4.67 0.94
CA ASN A 88 -6.38 -4.84 0.12
C ASN A 88 -6.56 -6.30 -0.34
N ASN A 89 -7.82 -6.73 -0.46
CA ASN A 89 -8.14 -8.08 -0.94
C ASN A 89 -7.61 -8.30 -2.36
N HIS A 90 -7.77 -7.34 -3.27
CA HIS A 90 -7.31 -7.48 -4.66
C HIS A 90 -5.79 -7.72 -4.79
N VAL A 91 -4.97 -7.31 -3.80
CA VAL A 91 -3.53 -7.55 -3.78
C VAL A 91 -3.21 -9.04 -3.59
N VAL A 92 -3.97 -9.73 -2.74
CA VAL A 92 -3.71 -11.12 -2.33
C VAL A 92 -4.72 -12.11 -2.91
N GLU A 93 -5.69 -11.63 -3.67
CA GLU A 93 -6.74 -12.47 -4.24
C GLU A 93 -6.17 -13.51 -5.20
N ASN A 94 -6.58 -14.78 -5.00
CA ASN A 94 -6.13 -15.92 -5.80
C ASN A 94 -4.61 -16.16 -5.82
N ALA A 95 -3.87 -15.64 -4.84
CA ALA A 95 -2.45 -15.91 -4.69
C ALA A 95 -2.19 -17.32 -4.16
N ASP A 96 -1.25 -18.03 -4.78
CA ASP A 96 -0.72 -19.30 -4.28
C ASP A 96 0.38 -19.08 -3.24
N GLU A 97 1.12 -17.97 -3.39
CA GLU A 97 2.21 -17.58 -2.51
C GLU A 97 2.15 -16.07 -2.25
N ILE A 98 2.28 -15.69 -0.98
CA ILE A 98 2.34 -14.30 -0.55
C ILE A 98 3.66 -14.10 0.18
N SER A 99 4.45 -13.13 -0.25
CA SER A 99 5.67 -12.69 0.42
C SER A 99 5.60 -11.22 0.82
N VAL A 100 6.28 -10.88 1.90
CA VAL A 100 6.32 -9.55 2.50
C VAL A 100 7.76 -9.14 2.71
N THR A 101 8.12 -7.90 2.34
CA THR A 101 9.37 -7.25 2.70
C THR A 101 9.11 -6.00 3.52
N ILE A 102 10.00 -5.67 4.47
CA ILE A 102 9.80 -4.59 5.46
C ILE A 102 10.89 -3.54 5.27
N GLY A 103 10.47 -2.31 4.91
CA GLY A 103 11.41 -1.20 4.69
C GLY A 103 12.47 -1.54 3.64
N ASP A 104 13.73 -1.26 3.97
CA ASP A 104 14.89 -1.54 3.11
C ASP A 104 15.55 -2.91 3.41
N ASP A 105 14.93 -3.73 4.28
CA ASP A 105 15.42 -5.07 4.59
C ASP A 105 15.08 -6.03 3.43
N PRO A 106 16.07 -6.64 2.76
CA PRO A 106 15.82 -7.55 1.64
C PRO A 106 15.24 -8.90 2.08
N THR A 107 15.02 -9.11 3.37
CA THR A 107 14.45 -10.35 3.89
C THR A 107 13.01 -10.49 3.43
N GLU A 108 12.71 -11.55 2.67
CA GLU A 108 11.35 -11.93 2.32
C GLU A 108 10.76 -12.83 3.39
N TYR A 109 9.60 -12.44 3.93
CA TYR A 109 8.82 -13.24 4.86
C TYR A 109 7.66 -13.89 4.12
N THR A 110 7.52 -15.21 4.22
CA THR A 110 6.31 -15.89 3.73
C THR A 110 5.13 -15.50 4.60
N ALA A 111 4.04 -15.06 3.97
CA ALA A 111 2.83 -14.66 4.65
C ALA A 111 1.71 -15.71 4.46
N LYS A 112 0.91 -15.87 5.51
CA LYS A 112 -0.32 -16.68 5.49
C LYS A 112 -1.52 -15.76 5.37
N LEU A 113 -2.45 -16.04 4.46
CA LEU A 113 -3.74 -15.39 4.42
C LEU A 113 -4.57 -15.86 5.62
N ILE A 114 -4.98 -14.92 6.47
CA ILE A 114 -5.79 -15.19 7.67
C ILE A 114 -7.27 -15.02 7.36
N GLY A 115 -7.62 -13.98 6.61
CA GLY A 115 -8.97 -13.70 6.21
C GLY A 115 -9.02 -12.61 5.15
N LYS A 116 -10.11 -12.60 4.40
CA LYS A 116 -10.36 -11.58 3.37
C LYS A 116 -11.84 -11.29 3.25
N ASP A 117 -12.16 -10.09 2.82
CA ASP A 117 -13.49 -9.63 2.48
C ASP A 117 -13.44 -8.87 1.16
N SER A 118 -14.04 -9.45 0.12
CA SER A 118 -14.12 -8.82 -1.20
C SER A 118 -15.12 -7.67 -1.26
N ASP A 119 -16.10 -7.64 -0.38
CA ASP A 119 -17.15 -6.62 -0.36
C ASP A 119 -16.62 -5.28 0.17
N SER A 120 -15.60 -5.31 1.04
CA SER A 120 -14.89 -4.13 1.56
C SER A 120 -13.48 -3.95 0.96
N ASP A 121 -13.00 -4.90 0.16
CA ASP A 121 -11.64 -4.98 -0.38
C ASP A 121 -10.56 -4.98 0.72
N ILE A 122 -10.79 -5.70 1.82
CA ILE A 122 -9.83 -5.83 2.92
C ILE A 122 -9.33 -7.27 3.03
N ALA A 123 -8.05 -7.43 3.30
CA ALA A 123 -7.45 -8.71 3.66
C ALA A 123 -6.51 -8.56 4.87
N VAL A 124 -6.39 -9.64 5.63
CA VAL A 124 -5.45 -9.78 6.74
C VAL A 124 -4.52 -10.94 6.44
N ILE A 125 -3.23 -10.67 6.47
CA ILE A 125 -2.17 -11.66 6.33
C ILE A 125 -1.30 -11.69 7.59
N LYS A 126 -0.57 -12.77 7.79
CA LYS A 126 0.31 -12.96 8.95
C LYS A 126 1.70 -13.40 8.50
N ILE A 127 2.71 -12.76 9.05
CA ILE A 127 4.12 -13.18 8.93
C ILE A 127 4.66 -13.63 10.28
N ASP A 128 5.64 -14.53 10.24
CA ASP A 128 6.45 -14.89 11.41
C ASP A 128 7.81 -14.21 11.24
N SER A 129 8.08 -13.17 12.02
CA SER A 129 9.33 -12.43 11.98
C SER A 129 10.17 -12.71 13.20
N SER A 130 11.46 -13.00 13.00
CA SER A 130 12.46 -13.08 14.08
C SER A 130 12.91 -11.69 14.57
N LYS A 131 12.61 -10.63 13.83
CA LYS A 131 12.93 -9.24 14.17
C LYS A 131 11.73 -8.57 14.81
N PRO A 132 11.94 -7.61 15.74
CA PRO A 132 10.86 -6.82 16.31
C PRO A 132 10.12 -6.04 15.21
N LEU A 133 8.79 -6.13 15.23
CA LEU A 133 7.92 -5.40 14.31
C LEU A 133 7.40 -4.11 14.96
N THR A 134 7.19 -3.09 14.14
CA THR A 134 6.63 -1.80 14.58
C THR A 134 5.19 -1.68 14.09
N PRO A 135 4.18 -1.94 14.93
CA PRO A 135 2.78 -1.76 14.54
C PRO A 135 2.44 -0.29 14.35
N ILE A 136 1.54 -0.03 13.38
CA ILE A 136 0.94 1.30 13.24
C ILE A 136 0.08 1.64 14.46
N LYS A 137 0.04 2.91 14.81
CA LYS A 137 -0.91 3.40 15.79
C LYS A 137 -2.23 3.73 15.08
N LEU A 138 -3.29 3.01 15.39
CA LEU A 138 -4.61 3.30 14.86
C LEU A 138 -5.17 4.60 15.46
N GLY A 139 -5.73 5.45 14.60
CA GLY A 139 -6.44 6.65 14.97
C GLY A 139 -7.95 6.42 15.04
N ASP A 140 -8.68 7.45 15.52
CA ASP A 140 -10.13 7.49 15.47
C ASP A 140 -10.60 8.35 14.30
N SER A 141 -11.11 7.71 13.26
CA SER A 141 -11.61 8.41 12.06
C SER A 141 -12.81 9.32 12.32
N ASN A 142 -13.55 9.10 13.43
CA ASN A 142 -14.67 9.97 13.80
C ASN A 142 -14.20 11.35 14.31
N SER A 143 -12.94 11.48 14.68
CA SER A 143 -12.35 12.74 15.13
C SER A 143 -11.82 13.61 13.99
N LEU A 144 -11.81 13.11 12.75
CA LEU A 144 -11.28 13.83 11.60
C LEU A 144 -12.20 14.97 11.17
N LEU A 145 -11.57 16.06 10.74
CA LEU A 145 -12.24 17.23 10.19
C LEU A 145 -11.74 17.51 8.76
N ILE A 146 -12.63 18.08 7.93
CA ILE A 146 -12.24 18.57 6.61
C ILE A 146 -11.18 19.67 6.77
N GLY A 147 -10.06 19.54 6.05
CA GLY A 147 -8.91 20.42 6.16
C GLY A 147 -7.78 19.88 7.03
N ASP A 148 -7.97 18.76 7.76
CA ASP A 148 -6.88 18.11 8.48
C ASP A 148 -5.82 17.61 7.49
N ILE A 149 -4.54 17.78 7.86
CA ILE A 149 -3.43 17.30 7.03
C ILE A 149 -3.39 15.78 7.07
N THR A 150 -3.24 15.17 5.91
CA THR A 150 -3.10 13.72 5.74
C THR A 150 -1.92 13.36 4.87
N PHE A 151 -1.38 12.15 5.10
CA PHE A 151 -0.31 11.56 4.31
C PHE A 151 -0.76 10.20 3.79
N ALA A 152 -0.50 9.95 2.49
CA ALA A 152 -0.58 8.62 1.92
C ALA A 152 0.82 8.03 1.86
N ILE A 153 1.00 6.83 2.43
CA ILE A 153 2.29 6.16 2.53
C ILE A 153 2.14 4.73 2.00
N GLY A 154 3.00 4.34 1.08
CA GLY A 154 3.03 2.99 0.55
C GLY A 154 4.42 2.59 0.07
N ASN A 155 4.60 1.30 -0.21
CA ASN A 155 5.83 0.70 -0.74
C ASN A 155 5.51 -0.47 -1.71
N PRO A 156 4.74 -0.23 -2.78
CA PRO A 156 4.21 -1.33 -3.60
C PRO A 156 5.28 -2.08 -4.40
N PHE A 157 6.45 -1.49 -4.57
CA PHE A 157 7.51 -2.09 -5.40
C PHE A 157 8.74 -2.53 -4.59
N GLY A 158 8.74 -2.32 -3.26
CA GLY A 158 9.90 -2.65 -2.42
C GLY A 158 11.15 -1.81 -2.70
N VAL A 159 11.00 -0.69 -3.42
CA VAL A 159 12.10 0.23 -3.77
C VAL A 159 12.20 1.44 -2.83
N GLY A 160 11.55 1.35 -1.68
CA GLY A 160 11.45 2.40 -0.69
C GLY A 160 10.04 2.95 -0.54
N ASN A 161 9.79 3.60 0.60
CA ASN A 161 8.49 4.19 0.89
C ASN A 161 8.27 5.46 0.08
N THR A 162 7.10 5.58 -0.53
CA THR A 162 6.62 6.81 -1.17
C THR A 162 5.60 7.48 -0.25
N VAL A 163 5.79 8.78 -0.02
CA VAL A 163 4.92 9.60 0.85
C VAL A 163 4.38 10.76 0.04
N THR A 164 3.07 10.93 0.04
CA THR A 164 2.40 12.11 -0.50
C THR A 164 1.60 12.80 0.60
N MET A 165 1.34 14.08 0.46
CA MET A 165 0.63 14.89 1.44
C MET A 165 -0.56 15.59 0.78
N GLY A 166 -1.63 15.68 1.53
CA GLY A 166 -2.84 16.43 1.18
C GLY A 166 -3.64 16.77 2.43
N ILE A 167 -4.92 17.00 2.23
CA ILE A 167 -5.87 17.25 3.32
C ILE A 167 -7.03 16.26 3.26
N ILE A 168 -7.77 16.15 4.32
CA ILE A 168 -9.10 15.53 4.32
C ILE A 168 -10.04 16.44 3.54
N SER A 169 -10.47 16.01 2.35
CA SER A 169 -11.30 16.80 1.45
C SER A 169 -12.79 16.57 1.70
N ALA A 170 -13.17 15.37 2.13
CA ALA A 170 -14.53 15.03 2.53
C ALA A 170 -14.55 13.80 3.44
N LEU A 171 -15.65 13.63 4.17
CA LEU A 171 -15.92 12.49 5.05
C LEU A 171 -17.22 11.80 4.63
N ASN A 172 -17.38 10.56 5.09
CA ASN A 172 -18.61 9.77 4.94
C ASN A 172 -19.08 9.64 3.47
N LYS A 173 -18.13 9.47 2.55
CA LYS A 173 -18.46 9.23 1.15
C LYS A 173 -18.98 7.81 0.97
N ASP A 174 -20.25 7.72 0.61
CA ASP A 174 -20.96 6.51 0.24
C ASP A 174 -21.45 6.60 -1.23
N LYS A 175 -21.90 5.48 -1.79
CA LYS A 175 -22.47 5.41 -3.16
C LYS A 175 -21.48 5.86 -4.25
N VAL A 176 -20.19 5.68 -4.00
CA VAL A 176 -19.14 5.92 -5.02
C VAL A 176 -19.15 4.79 -6.06
N GLY A 177 -19.58 3.58 -5.67
CA GLY A 177 -19.71 2.43 -6.54
C GLY A 177 -18.41 1.65 -6.74
N ILE A 178 -17.47 1.76 -5.80
CA ILE A 178 -16.19 1.03 -5.81
C ILE A 178 -16.35 -0.31 -5.10
N ASN A 179 -16.91 -0.28 -3.89
CA ASN A 179 -17.14 -1.48 -3.06
C ASN A 179 -18.60 -1.56 -2.64
N LYS A 180 -19.02 -2.72 -2.16
CA LYS A 180 -20.38 -2.91 -1.65
C LYS A 180 -20.62 -2.16 -0.33
N TYR A 181 -19.60 -2.11 0.53
CA TYR A 181 -19.63 -1.33 1.76
C TYR A 181 -18.70 -0.13 1.64
N GLU A 182 -19.27 1.06 1.71
CA GLU A 182 -18.57 2.31 1.50
C GLU A 182 -18.83 3.28 2.66
N ASN A 183 -17.78 3.84 3.19
CA ASN A 183 -17.77 4.98 4.08
C ASN A 183 -16.38 5.62 4.01
N TYR A 184 -16.07 6.20 2.83
CA TYR A 184 -14.72 6.65 2.52
C TYR A 184 -14.42 8.03 3.09
N ILE A 185 -13.14 8.18 3.44
CA ILE A 185 -12.49 9.46 3.66
C ILE A 185 -11.86 9.88 2.33
N GLN A 186 -12.24 11.04 1.81
CA GLN A 186 -11.66 11.58 0.60
C GLN A 186 -10.47 12.48 0.94
N THR A 187 -9.39 12.35 0.18
CA THR A 187 -8.20 13.20 0.26
C THR A 187 -7.75 13.63 -1.13
N ASP A 188 -7.03 14.74 -1.21
CA ASP A 188 -6.31 15.21 -2.40
C ASP A 188 -4.81 14.85 -2.35
N ALA A 189 -4.36 14.13 -1.30
CA ALA A 189 -3.06 13.49 -1.33
C ALA A 189 -2.99 12.56 -2.54
N SER A 190 -1.95 12.70 -3.37
CA SER A 190 -1.82 11.90 -4.59
C SER A 190 -1.75 10.41 -4.27
N ILE A 191 -2.72 9.63 -4.75
CA ILE A 191 -2.72 8.17 -4.70
C ILE A 191 -2.32 7.69 -6.09
N ASN A 192 -1.16 7.06 -6.17
CA ASN A 192 -0.55 6.64 -7.44
C ASN A 192 0.00 5.22 -7.28
N PRO A 193 0.35 4.53 -8.38
CA PRO A 193 1.01 3.22 -8.32
C PRO A 193 2.28 3.18 -7.46
N GLY A 194 2.83 4.32 -7.03
CA GLY A 194 3.99 4.42 -6.14
C GLY A 194 3.67 4.41 -4.64
N ASN A 195 2.39 4.48 -4.23
CA ASN A 195 1.97 4.43 -2.82
C ASN A 195 0.70 3.60 -2.58
N SER A 196 0.27 2.85 -3.58
CA SER A 196 -0.91 1.95 -3.50
C SER A 196 -0.50 0.50 -3.46
#